data_252a235b3e8be949406f693d3de37c81
#
_entry.id   252a235b3e8be949406f693d3de37c81
#
_cell.length_a   1.000
_cell.length_b   1.000
_cell.length_c   1.000
_cell.angle_alpha   90.00
_cell.angle_beta   90.00
_cell.angle_gamma   90.00
#
_symmetry.space_group_name_H-M   'P 1'
#
loop_
_entity.id
_entity.type
_entity.pdbx_description
1 polymer ?
#
loop_
_entity_poly.entity_id
_entity_poly.type
_entity_poly.pdbx_seq_one_letter_code
_entity_poly.pdbx_strand_id
1 'polypeptide(L)'
;MKTTQDDETKKKQPVIRLVTLSTCFFCSKVKRMLDKEGFDYTYTDLDLMPEEERDAQLSQIKKFNPEESFPIVIINNIAIVGYQEERIKQELGIL
;
A
#
# COMPACT_ATOMS: atom_id res chain seq x y z
N MET A 1 10.26 13.02 -24.42
CA MET A 1 10.20 12.84 -23.85
C MET A 1 10.71 12.62 -23.31
N LYS A 2 10.77 12.36 -23.48
CA LYS A 2 11.04 12.18 -22.92
C LYS A 2 11.02 11.64 -22.03
N THR A 3 11.71 11.54 -22.01
CA THR A 3 11.15 10.96 -20.80
C THR A 3 10.33 9.73 -21.05
N THR A 4 10.11 9.45 -22.25
CA THR A 4 9.29 8.31 -22.64
C THR A 4 9.86 7.01 -22.12
N GLN A 5 11.17 6.88 -22.16
CA GLN A 5 11.83 5.67 -21.69
C GLN A 5 11.64 5.44 -20.21
N ASP A 6 11.76 6.51 -19.44
CA ASP A 6 11.55 6.40 -18.01
C ASP A 6 10.13 5.99 -17.71
N ASP A 7 9.20 6.51 -18.47
CA ASP A 7 7.80 6.16 -18.29
C ASP A 7 7.56 4.68 -18.55
N GLU A 8 8.19 4.16 -19.56
CA GLU A 8 8.04 2.74 -19.89
C GLU A 8 8.59 1.88 -18.76
N THR A 9 9.71 2.25 -18.20
CA THR A 9 10.28 1.51 -17.09
C THR A 9 9.32 1.52 -15.90
N LYS A 10 8.73 2.67 -15.63
CA LYS A 10 7.81 2.79 -14.51
C LYS A 10 6.53 1.99 -14.74
N LYS A 11 6.11 1.85 -15.99
CA LYS A 11 4.90 1.10 -16.28
C LYS A 11 5.03 -0.37 -15.98
N LYS A 12 6.26 -0.88 -15.94
CA LYS A 12 6.47 -2.28 -15.63
C LYS A 12 6.25 -2.60 -14.18
N GLN A 13 6.26 -1.58 -13.33
CA GLN A 13 5.99 -1.76 -11.93
C GLN A 13 4.59 -1.24 -11.62
N PRO A 14 3.81 -2.00 -10.85
CA PRO A 14 2.49 -1.50 -10.44
C PRO A 14 2.63 -0.32 -9.48
N VAL A 15 1.60 0.51 -9.43
CA VAL A 15 1.54 1.60 -8.45
C VAL A 15 1.11 1.00 -7.13
N ILE A 16 1.96 1.11 -6.12
CA ILE A 16 1.72 0.50 -4.82
C ILE A 16 1.66 1.58 -3.75
N ARG A 17 0.56 1.62 -3.02
CA ARG A 17 0.39 2.53 -1.90
C ARG A 17 -0.05 1.73 -0.68
N LEU A 18 0.51 2.07 0.46
CA LEU A 18 0.17 1.41 1.71
C LEU A 18 -0.46 2.40 2.67
N VAL A 19 -1.47 1.95 3.38
CA VAL A 19 -2.00 2.69 4.52
C VAL A 19 -1.67 1.87 5.75
N THR A 20 -0.89 2.44 6.66
CA THR A 20 -0.25 1.69 7.72
C THR A 20 -0.39 2.40 9.05
N LEU A 21 0.07 1.71 10.09
CA LEU A 21 0.25 2.30 11.41
C LEU A 21 1.73 2.11 11.77
N SER A 22 2.32 3.09 12.44
CA SER A 22 3.76 3.07 12.70
C SER A 22 4.18 1.90 13.60
N THR A 23 3.26 1.41 14.43
CA THR A 23 3.57 0.31 15.34
C THR A 23 3.00 -1.02 14.88
N CYS A 24 2.56 -1.11 13.66
CA CYS A 24 1.87 -2.29 13.15
C CYS A 24 2.88 -3.33 12.67
N PHE A 25 2.82 -4.52 13.26
CA PHE A 25 3.76 -5.60 12.91
C PHE A 25 3.58 -6.03 11.46
N PHE A 26 2.34 -6.28 11.06
CA PHE A 26 2.10 -6.77 9.70
C PHE A 26 2.35 -5.68 8.66
N CYS A 27 2.19 -4.43 9.02
CA CYS A 27 2.57 -3.34 8.13
C CYS A 27 4.08 -3.39 7.84
N SER A 28 4.88 -3.64 8.88
CA SER A 28 6.33 -3.80 8.69
C SER A 28 6.64 -4.99 7.80
N LYS A 29 5.88 -6.07 7.95
CA LYS A 29 6.11 -7.26 7.13
C LYS A 29 5.88 -6.99 5.66
N VAL A 30 4.81 -6.26 5.32
CA VAL A 30 4.53 -6.00 3.92
C VAL A 30 5.59 -5.07 3.34
N LYS A 31 6.05 -4.10 4.11
CA LYS A 31 7.12 -3.22 3.64
C LYS A 31 8.38 -4.00 3.33
N ARG A 32 8.76 -4.90 4.23
CA ARG A 32 9.97 -5.72 4.02
C ARG A 32 9.82 -6.63 2.82
N MET A 33 8.62 -7.18 2.64
CA MET A 33 8.39 -8.06 1.50
C MET A 33 8.54 -7.29 0.20
N LEU A 34 7.97 -6.09 0.13
CA LEU A 34 8.09 -5.26 -1.07
C LEU A 34 9.53 -4.84 -1.32
N ASP A 35 10.25 -4.49 -0.26
CA ASP A 35 11.67 -4.14 -0.38
C ASP A 35 12.47 -5.31 -0.93
N LYS A 36 12.23 -6.50 -0.40
CA LYS A 36 12.96 -7.70 -0.81
C LYS A 36 12.69 -8.03 -2.27
N GLU A 37 11.47 -7.83 -2.72
CA GLU A 37 11.10 -8.12 -4.09
C GLU A 37 11.45 -7.01 -5.06
N GLY A 38 11.99 -5.91 -4.55
CA GLY A 38 12.45 -4.82 -5.40
C GLY A 38 11.38 -3.88 -5.88
N PHE A 39 10.27 -3.81 -5.21
CA PHE A 39 9.18 -2.90 -5.58
C PHE A 39 9.31 -1.56 -4.86
N ASP A 40 9.04 -0.49 -5.59
CA ASP A 40 8.90 0.83 -5.00
C ASP A 40 7.45 1.01 -4.55
N TYR A 41 7.28 1.74 -3.46
CA TYR A 41 5.94 1.98 -2.94
C TYR A 41 5.95 3.26 -2.11
N THR A 42 4.76 3.79 -1.86
CA THR A 42 4.59 4.87 -0.90
C THR A 42 3.75 4.36 0.26
N TYR A 43 3.85 5.02 1.40
CA TYR A 43 3.04 4.61 2.55
C TYR A 43 2.69 5.82 3.38
N THR A 44 1.60 5.69 4.14
CA THR A 44 1.16 6.72 5.06
C THR A 44 0.86 6.06 6.40
N ASP A 45 1.57 6.46 7.45
CA ASP A 45 1.27 6.00 8.80
C ASP A 45 0.18 6.90 9.38
N LEU A 46 -1.02 6.36 9.48
CA LEU A 46 -2.17 7.15 9.91
C LEU A 46 -2.01 7.73 11.31
N ASP A 47 -1.39 6.97 12.19
CA ASP A 47 -1.24 7.40 13.58
C ASP A 47 -0.28 8.58 13.73
N LEU A 48 0.49 8.88 12.69
CA LEU A 48 1.42 10.00 12.74
C LEU A 48 0.87 11.24 12.03
N MET A 49 -0.32 11.14 11.46
CA MET A 49 -0.93 12.27 10.77
C MET A 49 -1.60 13.22 11.78
N PRO A 50 -1.74 14.49 11.41
CA PRO A 50 -2.58 15.39 12.22
C PRO A 50 -3.99 14.82 12.34
N GLU A 51 -4.63 15.11 13.46
CA GLU A 51 -5.91 14.48 13.80
C GLU A 51 -6.97 14.68 12.72
N GLU A 52 -7.07 15.89 12.18
CA GLU A 52 -8.08 16.17 11.17
C GLU A 52 -7.88 15.34 9.92
N GLU A 53 -6.63 15.23 9.49
CA GLU A 53 -6.31 14.47 8.28
C GLU A 53 -6.54 12.98 8.53
N ARG A 54 -6.14 12.52 9.71
CA ARG A 54 -6.33 11.12 10.07
C ARG A 54 -7.81 10.76 10.09
N ASP A 55 -8.64 11.63 10.68
CA ASP A 55 -10.07 11.36 10.76
C ASP A 55 -10.71 11.34 9.38
N ALA A 56 -10.29 12.22 8.49
CA ALA A 56 -10.78 12.23 7.12
C ALA A 56 -10.42 10.95 6.39
N GLN A 57 -9.18 10.49 6.55
CA GLN A 57 -8.73 9.25 5.94
C GLN A 57 -9.51 8.06 6.48
N LEU A 58 -9.67 8.00 7.80
CA LEU A 58 -10.40 6.90 8.41
C LEU A 58 -11.85 6.85 7.96
N SER A 59 -12.44 8.00 7.77
CA SER A 59 -13.83 8.06 7.30
C SER A 59 -13.95 7.42 5.92
N GLN A 60 -12.98 7.67 5.03
CA GLN A 60 -12.96 7.04 3.72
C GLN A 60 -12.70 5.55 3.83
N ILE A 61 -11.76 5.19 4.68
CA ILE A 61 -11.34 3.79 4.82
C ILE A 61 -12.48 2.92 5.36
N LYS A 62 -13.28 3.45 6.26
CA LYS A 62 -14.35 2.67 6.86
C LYS A 62 -15.37 2.18 5.84
N LYS A 63 -15.45 2.81 4.70
CA LYS A 63 -16.40 2.40 3.66
C LYS A 63 -16.09 1.01 3.13
N PHE A 64 -14.82 0.61 3.12
CA PHE A 64 -14.44 -0.70 2.63
C PHE A 64 -13.66 -1.52 3.66
N ASN A 65 -13.36 -0.92 4.80
CA ASN A 65 -12.61 -1.57 5.86
C ASN A 65 -13.23 -1.18 7.20
N PRO A 66 -14.47 -1.62 7.46
CA PRO A 66 -15.18 -1.19 8.68
C PRO A 66 -14.50 -1.62 9.96
N GLU A 67 -13.70 -2.69 9.92
CA GLU A 67 -13.00 -3.16 11.10
C GLU A 67 -11.67 -2.46 11.30
N GLU A 68 -11.29 -1.58 10.36
CA GLU A 68 -10.04 -0.83 10.45
C GLU A 68 -8.84 -1.75 10.64
N SER A 69 -8.77 -2.78 9.81
CA SER A 69 -7.64 -3.70 9.80
C SER A 69 -6.51 -3.11 8.96
N PHE A 70 -5.28 -3.37 9.38
CA PHE A 70 -4.10 -2.87 8.69
C PHE A 70 -3.09 -3.98 8.51
N PRO A 71 -2.23 -3.88 7.48
CA PRO A 71 -2.11 -2.79 6.51
C PRO A 71 -3.21 -2.83 5.47
N ILE A 72 -3.39 -1.71 4.77
CA ILE A 72 -4.18 -1.69 3.56
C ILE A 72 -3.21 -1.52 2.41
N VAL A 73 -3.22 -2.48 1.49
CA VAL A 73 -2.29 -2.48 0.36
C VAL A 73 -3.08 -2.17 -0.89
N ILE A 74 -2.74 -1.06 -1.53
CA ILE A 74 -3.45 -0.63 -2.74
C ILE A 74 -2.52 -0.80 -3.92
N ILE A 75 -2.87 -1.73 -4.81
CA ILE A 75 -2.07 -2.05 -5.98
C ILE A 75 -2.92 -1.74 -7.21
N ASN A 76 -2.50 -0.74 -7.98
CA ASN A 76 -3.22 -0.31 -9.18
C ASN A 76 -4.70 -0.11 -8.89
N ASN A 77 -5.00 0.57 -7.77
CA ASN A 77 -6.36 0.90 -7.34
C ASN A 77 -7.16 -0.27 -6.79
N ILE A 78 -6.53 -1.43 -6.59
CA ILE A 78 -7.18 -2.56 -5.94
C ILE A 78 -6.73 -2.57 -4.49
N ALA A 79 -7.69 -2.45 -3.57
CA ALA A 79 -7.38 -2.40 -2.15
C ALA A 79 -7.46 -3.79 -1.54
N ILE A 80 -6.37 -4.20 -0.88
CA ILE A 80 -6.30 -5.45 -0.15
C ILE A 80 -6.17 -5.10 1.31
N VAL A 81 -7.13 -5.55 2.10
CA VAL A 81 -7.18 -5.22 3.53
C VAL A 81 -6.54 -6.34 4.33
N GLY A 82 -5.59 -5.95 5.17
CA GLY A 82 -4.85 -6.91 5.98
C GLY A 82 -3.68 -7.51 5.22
N TYR A 83 -2.85 -8.27 5.95
CA TYR A 83 -1.69 -8.89 5.32
C TYR A 83 -2.08 -10.22 4.69
N GLN A 84 -2.43 -10.16 3.43
CA GLN A 84 -2.80 -11.34 2.64
C GLN A 84 -1.69 -11.57 1.64
N GLU A 85 -0.66 -12.27 2.09
CA GLU A 85 0.58 -12.39 1.33
C GLU A 85 0.37 -12.95 -0.06
N GLU A 86 -0.38 -14.03 -0.18
CA GLU A 86 -0.59 -14.65 -1.48
C GLU A 86 -1.34 -13.72 -2.43
N ARG A 87 -2.38 -13.09 -1.91
CA ARG A 87 -3.16 -12.19 -2.77
C ARG A 87 -2.35 -10.99 -3.19
N ILE A 88 -1.55 -10.46 -2.27
CA ILE A 88 -0.69 -9.32 -2.61
C ILE A 88 0.27 -9.72 -3.71
N LYS A 89 0.89 -10.89 -3.60
CA LYS A 89 1.83 -11.37 -4.60
C LYS A 89 1.16 -11.65 -5.93
N GLN A 90 -0.07 -12.13 -5.92
CA GLN A 90 -0.83 -12.33 -7.14
C GLN A 90 -1.05 -11.00 -7.86
N GLU A 91 -1.45 -9.97 -7.12
CA GLU A 91 -1.68 -8.67 -7.71
C GLU A 91 -0.38 -8.04 -8.22
N LEU A 92 0.74 -8.38 -7.59
CA LEU A 92 2.04 -7.90 -8.04
C LEU A 92 2.57 -8.68 -9.23
N GLY A 93 1.97 -9.80 -9.55
CA GLY A 93 2.41 -10.62 -10.67
C GLY A 93 3.61 -11.49 -10.38
N ILE A 94 3.88 -11.78 -9.12
CA ILE A 94 5.05 -12.59 -8.74
C ILE A 94 4.68 -13.92 -8.10
N LEU A 95 3.41 -14.28 -8.17
CA LEU A 95 2.97 -15.57 -7.63
C LEU A 95 2.36 -16.41 -8.71
#